data_0c27a9e1317061c091693c53f57fb05c
#
_entry.id   0c27a9e1317061c091693c53f57fb05c
#
_cell.length_a   1.000
_cell.length_b   1.000
_cell.length_c   1.000
_cell.angle_alpha   90.00
_cell.angle_beta   90.00
_cell.angle_gamma   90.00
#
_symmetry.space_group_name_H-M   'P 1'
#
loop_
_entity.id
_entity.type
_entity.pdbx_description
1 polymer ?
#
loop_
_entity_poly.entity_id
_entity_poly.type
_entity_poly.pdbx_seq_one_letter_code
_entity_poly.pdbx_strand_id
1 'polypeptide(L)'
;LEQSMASELQGNVADLCPVGALVHRPQSYNVRPWELNKTESVDVMDAVGSSIRIDTRGREVMQIEPRISEEINEEWISDKTRYHIDGLRMQRLDRPYLRENGRLRPASWGEAFQAVAARVKGADPKRVGAIVGDLAGVEEIFALRELIKSLGSPNLDCRQTDAGLDPALGRASYIFNPTIPGIEAADAILIVGANPRTEASLLNVRIRKRWRMAPLAVGVIGEPVDLTYPSHYIGAGPD
;
A
#
# COMPACT_ATOMS: atom_id res chain seq x y z
N LEU A 1 -18.63 30.49 -3.21
CA LEU A 1 -17.32 30.03 -3.70
C LEU A 1 -17.20 28.54 -3.41
N GLU A 2 -17.61 27.74 -4.40
CA GLU A 2 -17.48 26.28 -4.34
C GLU A 2 -16.07 25.90 -4.78
N GLN A 3 -15.12 25.85 -3.84
CA GLN A 3 -13.84 25.23 -4.07
C GLN A 3 -13.81 23.87 -3.40
N SER A 4 -13.51 22.83 -4.15
CA SER A 4 -13.25 21.51 -3.60
C SER A 4 -11.89 21.51 -2.87
N MET A 5 -11.82 20.80 -1.74
CA MET A 5 -10.54 20.51 -1.11
C MET A 5 -9.77 19.51 -1.97
N ALA A 6 -8.51 19.79 -2.25
CA ALA A 6 -7.62 18.96 -3.05
C ALA A 6 -6.49 18.37 -2.19
N SER A 7 -6.82 17.88 -1.00
CA SER A 7 -5.87 17.27 -0.09
C SER A 7 -6.04 15.76 -0.09
N GLU A 8 -4.95 15.03 -0.05
CA GLU A 8 -4.88 13.58 0.10
C GLU A 8 -5.29 13.09 1.49
N LEU A 9 -5.66 14.04 2.38
CA LEU A 9 -6.01 13.81 3.80
C LEU A 9 -7.34 14.44 4.17
N GLN A 10 -8.15 14.83 3.18
CA GLN A 10 -9.40 15.56 3.43
C GLN A 10 -10.41 14.77 4.26
N GLY A 11 -10.40 13.45 4.19
CA GLY A 11 -11.28 12.57 4.98
C GLY A 11 -11.10 12.75 6.48
N ASN A 12 -9.92 13.12 6.96
CA ASN A 12 -9.70 13.36 8.38
C ASN A 12 -10.48 14.57 8.93
N VAL A 13 -10.92 15.47 8.07
CA VAL A 13 -11.78 16.61 8.48
C VAL A 13 -13.13 16.12 9.00
N ALA A 14 -13.66 15.02 8.45
CA ALA A 14 -14.89 14.44 8.93
C ALA A 14 -14.72 13.80 10.33
N ASP A 15 -13.56 13.18 10.60
CA ASP A 15 -13.26 12.60 11.91
C ASP A 15 -13.14 13.68 12.99
N LEU A 16 -12.63 14.86 12.62
CA LEU A 16 -12.50 16.00 13.53
C LEU A 16 -13.82 16.71 13.82
N CYS A 17 -14.89 16.45 13.07
CA CYS A 17 -16.16 17.13 13.22
C CYS A 17 -16.96 16.55 14.41
N PRO A 18 -17.03 17.24 15.57
CA PRO A 18 -17.65 16.66 16.78
C PRO A 18 -19.17 16.59 16.73
N VAL A 19 -19.77 17.28 15.76
CA VAL A 19 -21.24 17.42 15.65
C VAL A 19 -21.85 16.66 14.48
N GLY A 20 -21.04 15.90 13.72
CA GLY A 20 -21.50 15.14 12.57
C GLY A 20 -22.05 15.98 11.42
N ALA A 21 -21.62 17.24 11.32
CA ALA A 21 -21.94 18.10 10.18
C ALA A 21 -21.19 17.67 8.91
N LEU A 22 -20.00 17.10 9.09
CA LEU A 22 -19.23 16.45 8.05
C LEU A 22 -19.18 14.95 8.33
N VAL A 23 -19.51 14.16 7.34
CA VAL A 23 -19.56 12.70 7.43
C VAL A 23 -18.99 12.07 6.16
N HIS A 24 -18.49 10.85 6.28
CA HIS A 24 -18.02 10.08 5.14
C HIS A 24 -19.20 9.58 4.32
N ARG A 25 -19.26 9.95 3.04
CA ARG A 25 -20.37 9.60 2.16
C ARG A 25 -20.65 8.09 2.07
N PRO A 26 -19.65 7.19 1.98
CA PRO A 26 -19.90 5.75 1.90
C PRO A 26 -20.60 5.18 3.12
N GLN A 27 -20.39 5.78 4.30
CA GLN A 27 -20.96 5.33 5.57
C GLN A 27 -22.30 6.02 5.88
N SER A 28 -22.46 7.25 5.42
CA SER A 28 -23.58 8.11 5.79
C SER A 28 -24.92 7.42 5.50
N TYR A 29 -25.78 7.33 6.52
CA TYR A 29 -27.11 6.70 6.52
C TYR A 29 -27.13 5.16 6.32
N ASN A 30 -25.98 4.50 6.13
CA ASN A 30 -25.92 3.06 5.87
C ASN A 30 -25.79 2.22 7.12
N VAL A 31 -25.20 2.77 8.18
CA VAL A 31 -24.89 2.03 9.41
C VAL A 31 -24.89 2.94 10.63
N ARG A 32 -25.14 2.36 11.80
CA ARG A 32 -25.01 3.04 13.09
C ARG A 32 -23.77 2.55 13.83
N PRO A 33 -23.11 3.38 14.65
CA PRO A 33 -21.86 3.01 15.33
C PRO A 33 -21.94 1.74 16.18
N TRP A 34 -23.10 1.46 16.78
CA TRP A 34 -23.32 0.28 17.63
C TRP A 34 -23.55 -1.02 16.84
N GLU A 35 -23.75 -0.95 15.51
CA GLU A 35 -23.89 -2.12 14.65
C GLU A 35 -22.53 -2.62 14.15
N LEU A 36 -21.45 -1.89 14.43
CA LEU A 36 -20.13 -2.13 13.90
C LEU A 36 -19.27 -3.00 14.83
N ASN A 37 -18.67 -4.03 14.25
CA ASN A 37 -17.57 -4.75 14.86
C ASN A 37 -16.25 -4.07 14.50
N LYS A 38 -15.46 -3.75 15.50
CA LYS A 38 -14.21 -2.98 15.38
C LYS A 38 -13.03 -3.92 15.47
N THR A 39 -12.16 -3.91 14.46
CA THR A 39 -10.95 -4.74 14.40
C THR A 39 -9.74 -3.85 14.14
N GLU A 40 -8.74 -3.95 15.00
CA GLU A 40 -7.47 -3.26 14.83
C GLU A 40 -6.65 -3.94 13.74
N SER A 41 -6.01 -3.13 12.89
CA SER A 41 -5.21 -3.60 11.76
C SER A 41 -4.12 -2.60 11.38
N VAL A 42 -3.40 -2.91 10.33
CA VAL A 42 -2.38 -2.06 9.71
C VAL A 42 -2.72 -1.86 8.25
N ASP A 43 -2.54 -0.63 7.77
CA ASP A 43 -2.72 -0.31 6.36
C ASP A 43 -1.63 -0.93 5.49
N VAL A 44 -2.04 -1.46 4.34
CA VAL A 44 -1.15 -2.07 3.34
C VAL A 44 -1.17 -1.32 2.00
N MET A 45 -1.85 -0.18 1.93
CA MET A 45 -1.98 0.61 0.70
C MET A 45 -0.76 1.47 0.39
N ASP A 46 0.12 1.65 1.35
CA ASP A 46 1.42 2.30 1.17
C ASP A 46 2.47 1.76 2.17
N ALA A 47 3.72 2.22 2.01
CA ALA A 47 4.85 1.75 2.82
C ALA A 47 4.89 2.35 4.24
N VAL A 48 3.97 3.25 4.60
CA VAL A 48 3.93 3.85 5.95
C VAL A 48 3.50 2.83 6.98
N GLY A 49 2.56 1.94 6.62
CA GLY A 49 2.02 0.96 7.55
C GLY A 49 1.18 1.59 8.65
N SER A 50 0.33 2.54 8.29
CA SER A 50 -0.52 3.28 9.23
C SER A 50 -1.37 2.35 10.10
N SER A 51 -1.45 2.65 11.39
CA SER A 51 -2.33 1.95 12.32
C SER A 51 -3.78 2.33 12.04
N ILE A 52 -4.61 1.34 11.75
CA ILE A 52 -6.01 1.54 11.37
C ILE A 52 -6.97 0.69 12.21
N ARG A 53 -8.22 1.08 12.19
CA ARG A 53 -9.34 0.30 12.67
C ARG A 53 -10.27 0.02 11.51
N ILE A 54 -10.58 -1.24 11.31
CA ILE A 54 -11.53 -1.70 10.30
C ILE A 54 -12.86 -1.98 10.98
N ASP A 55 -13.90 -1.27 10.57
CA ASP A 55 -15.23 -1.42 11.12
C ASP A 55 -16.11 -2.19 10.14
N THR A 56 -16.68 -3.30 10.61
CA THR A 56 -17.45 -4.22 9.77
C THR A 56 -18.87 -4.40 10.29
N ARG A 57 -19.81 -4.65 9.38
CA ARG A 57 -21.15 -5.14 9.66
C ARG A 57 -21.33 -6.51 9.00
N GLY A 58 -21.34 -7.56 9.81
CA GLY A 58 -21.29 -8.92 9.30
C GLY A 58 -20.00 -9.18 8.51
N ARG A 59 -20.12 -9.46 7.22
CA ARG A 59 -18.96 -9.73 6.33
C ARG A 59 -18.52 -8.52 5.51
N GLU A 60 -19.11 -7.38 5.73
CA GLU A 60 -18.91 -6.18 4.93
C GLU A 60 -18.11 -5.13 5.67
N VAL A 61 -17.03 -4.64 5.06
CA VAL A 61 -16.27 -3.50 5.57
C VAL A 61 -17.06 -2.24 5.27
N MET A 62 -17.41 -1.50 6.33
CA MET A 62 -18.21 -0.29 6.24
C MET A 62 -17.37 0.96 6.23
N GLN A 63 -16.27 0.96 6.99
CA GLN A 63 -15.35 2.10 7.08
C GLN A 63 -13.97 1.66 7.57
N ILE A 64 -12.99 2.52 7.30
CA ILE A 64 -11.65 2.46 7.88
C ILE A 64 -11.39 3.78 8.58
N GLU A 65 -10.94 3.72 9.83
CA GLU A 65 -10.61 4.88 10.64
C GLU A 65 -9.18 4.80 11.16
N PRO A 66 -8.54 5.94 11.45
CA PRO A 66 -7.22 5.95 12.05
C PRO A 66 -7.28 5.39 13.47
N ARG A 67 -6.19 4.75 13.86
CA ARG A 67 -5.88 4.42 15.25
C ARG A 67 -4.61 5.18 15.62
N ILE A 68 -4.61 5.81 16.80
CA ILE A 68 -3.49 6.65 17.25
C ILE A 68 -2.20 5.83 17.32
N SER A 69 -1.19 6.32 16.65
CA SER A 69 0.18 5.80 16.70
C SER A 69 1.16 6.94 16.46
N GLU A 70 1.68 7.50 17.53
CA GLU A 70 2.57 8.68 17.50
C GLU A 70 3.81 8.48 16.62
N GLU A 71 4.35 7.26 16.61
CA GLU A 71 5.55 6.93 15.86
C GLU A 71 5.29 6.76 14.36
N ILE A 72 4.06 6.41 13.94
CA ILE A 72 3.77 6.07 12.55
C ILE A 72 2.87 7.15 11.92
N ASN A 73 1.60 7.13 12.23
CA ASN A 73 0.58 7.96 11.58
C ASN A 73 -0.02 9.05 12.45
N GLU A 74 0.43 9.22 13.69
CA GLU A 74 -0.21 10.10 14.67
C GLU A 74 -1.71 9.78 14.76
N GLU A 75 -2.58 10.74 14.44
CA GLU A 75 -4.05 10.58 14.46
C GLU A 75 -4.65 10.47 13.04
N TRP A 76 -3.82 10.37 12.00
CA TRP A 76 -4.24 10.57 10.62
C TRP A 76 -4.12 9.31 9.76
N ILE A 77 -4.96 9.22 8.73
CA ILE A 77 -4.77 8.29 7.60
C ILE A 77 -5.00 9.00 6.28
N SER A 78 -4.41 8.48 5.21
CA SER A 78 -4.63 9.01 3.87
C SER A 78 -6.04 8.68 3.36
N ASP A 79 -6.55 9.48 2.43
CA ASP A 79 -7.82 9.17 1.76
C ASP A 79 -7.73 7.88 0.95
N LYS A 80 -6.54 7.54 0.44
CA LYS A 80 -6.27 6.26 -0.21
C LYS A 80 -6.55 5.11 0.75
N THR A 81 -6.00 5.14 1.97
CA THR A 81 -6.25 4.16 3.03
C THR A 81 -7.73 4.09 3.40
N ARG A 82 -8.37 5.24 3.53
CA ARG A 82 -9.76 5.35 4.01
C ARG A 82 -10.79 4.81 3.02
N TYR A 83 -10.61 5.07 1.72
CA TYR A 83 -11.66 4.87 0.72
C TYR A 83 -11.44 3.69 -0.23
N HIS A 84 -10.37 2.90 -0.06
CA HIS A 84 -10.13 1.74 -0.93
C HIS A 84 -11.09 0.56 -0.71
N ILE A 85 -11.97 0.64 0.27
CA ILE A 85 -12.94 -0.41 0.64
C ILE A 85 -13.84 -0.83 -0.53
N ASP A 86 -14.09 0.05 -1.48
CA ASP A 86 -14.88 -0.25 -2.68
C ASP A 86 -14.25 -1.40 -3.50
N GLY A 87 -12.93 -1.46 -3.54
CA GLY A 87 -12.20 -2.53 -4.21
C GLY A 87 -12.41 -3.93 -3.58
N LEU A 88 -12.90 -4.00 -2.36
CA LEU A 88 -13.23 -5.27 -1.71
C LEU A 88 -14.55 -5.87 -2.20
N ARG A 89 -15.42 -5.07 -2.83
CA ARG A 89 -16.76 -5.47 -3.26
C ARG A 89 -16.89 -5.63 -4.77
N MET A 90 -16.13 -4.85 -5.53
CA MET A 90 -16.31 -4.75 -6.98
C MET A 90 -15.26 -5.55 -7.73
N GLN A 91 -15.69 -6.24 -8.78
CA GLN A 91 -14.82 -6.94 -9.74
C GLN A 91 -13.84 -7.94 -9.09
N ARG A 92 -14.20 -8.52 -7.95
CA ARG A 92 -13.41 -9.54 -7.26
C ARG A 92 -13.72 -10.91 -7.82
N LEU A 93 -12.68 -11.70 -8.07
CA LEU A 93 -12.83 -13.11 -8.36
C LEU A 93 -13.20 -13.85 -7.07
N ASP A 94 -14.32 -14.59 -7.10
CA ASP A 94 -14.85 -15.34 -5.96
C ASP A 94 -14.50 -16.83 -6.00
N ARG A 95 -14.01 -17.29 -7.15
CA ARG A 95 -13.66 -18.71 -7.39
C ARG A 95 -12.67 -18.82 -8.54
N PRO A 96 -12.02 -20.00 -8.71
CA PRO A 96 -11.20 -20.27 -9.88
C PRO A 96 -12.01 -20.30 -11.18
N TYR A 97 -11.35 -19.95 -12.28
CA TYR A 97 -11.90 -20.05 -13.62
C TYR A 97 -10.92 -20.80 -14.53
N LEU A 98 -11.45 -21.72 -15.33
CA LEU A 98 -10.70 -22.41 -16.38
C LEU A 98 -11.14 -21.92 -17.75
N ARG A 99 -10.18 -21.82 -18.68
CA ARG A 99 -10.48 -21.46 -20.07
C ARG A 99 -10.68 -22.72 -20.90
N GLU A 100 -11.88 -22.91 -21.41
CA GLU A 100 -12.26 -23.97 -22.33
C GLU A 100 -12.86 -23.36 -23.60
N ASN A 101 -12.38 -23.77 -24.76
CA ASN A 101 -12.84 -23.27 -26.07
C ASN A 101 -12.85 -21.73 -26.16
N GLY A 102 -11.82 -21.08 -25.58
CA GLY A 102 -11.68 -19.62 -25.58
C GLY A 102 -12.53 -18.88 -24.53
N ARG A 103 -13.44 -19.55 -23.83
CA ARG A 103 -14.32 -18.95 -22.80
C ARG A 103 -13.91 -19.38 -21.39
N LEU A 104 -14.04 -18.47 -20.43
CA LEU A 104 -13.83 -18.78 -19.03
C LEU A 104 -15.09 -19.41 -18.45
N ARG A 105 -14.94 -20.55 -17.76
CA ARG A 105 -15.98 -21.16 -16.94
C ARG A 105 -15.55 -21.21 -15.47
N PRO A 106 -16.49 -21.08 -14.54
CA PRO A 106 -16.23 -21.36 -13.14
C PRO A 106 -15.71 -22.81 -12.94
N ALA A 107 -14.79 -22.97 -12.01
CA ALA A 107 -14.20 -24.26 -11.68
C ALA A 107 -14.06 -24.41 -10.16
N SER A 108 -13.97 -25.64 -9.69
CA SER A 108 -13.58 -25.93 -8.33
C SER A 108 -12.07 -25.76 -8.15
N TRP A 109 -11.62 -25.58 -6.92
CA TRP A 109 -10.20 -25.55 -6.59
C TRP A 109 -9.47 -26.83 -7.00
N GLY A 110 -10.12 -27.99 -6.85
CA GLY A 110 -9.57 -29.29 -7.28
C GLY A 110 -9.31 -29.33 -8.78
N GLU A 111 -10.26 -28.90 -9.60
CA GLU A 111 -10.09 -28.80 -11.07
C GLU A 111 -8.98 -27.82 -11.44
N ALA A 112 -8.92 -26.66 -10.76
CA ALA A 112 -7.90 -25.66 -11.01
C ALA A 112 -6.49 -26.19 -10.69
N PHE A 113 -6.31 -26.84 -9.53
CA PHE A 113 -5.02 -27.44 -9.16
C PHE A 113 -4.61 -28.56 -10.11
N GLN A 114 -5.53 -29.41 -10.55
CA GLN A 114 -5.24 -30.46 -11.53
C GLN A 114 -4.79 -29.85 -12.87
N ALA A 115 -5.47 -28.82 -13.34
CA ALA A 115 -5.12 -28.14 -14.59
C ALA A 115 -3.74 -27.47 -14.51
N VAL A 116 -3.42 -26.79 -13.39
CA VAL A 116 -2.11 -26.19 -13.16
C VAL A 116 -1.03 -27.28 -13.09
N ALA A 117 -1.25 -28.35 -12.30
CA ALA A 117 -0.29 -29.43 -12.13
C ALA A 117 0.02 -30.15 -13.47
N ALA A 118 -1.00 -30.38 -14.29
CA ALA A 118 -0.83 -31.01 -15.60
C ALA A 118 0.05 -30.14 -16.53
N ARG A 119 -0.15 -28.83 -16.51
CA ARG A 119 0.66 -27.93 -17.34
C ARG A 119 2.11 -27.79 -16.85
N VAL A 120 2.30 -27.67 -15.53
CA VAL A 120 3.63 -27.49 -14.94
C VAL A 120 4.46 -28.77 -15.08
N LYS A 121 3.89 -29.95 -14.85
CA LYS A 121 4.59 -31.25 -15.02
C LYS A 121 5.04 -31.51 -16.46
N GLY A 122 4.34 -30.97 -17.44
CA GLY A 122 4.69 -31.13 -18.86
C GLY A 122 5.59 -30.02 -19.41
N ALA A 123 5.92 -29.01 -18.61
CA ALA A 123 6.72 -27.87 -19.05
C ALA A 123 8.23 -28.08 -18.77
N ASP A 124 9.09 -27.50 -19.63
CA ASP A 124 10.50 -27.35 -19.30
C ASP A 124 10.63 -26.44 -18.08
N PRO A 125 11.33 -26.87 -17.00
CA PRO A 125 11.55 -26.04 -15.81
C PRO A 125 12.07 -24.63 -16.09
N LYS A 126 12.89 -24.45 -17.10
CA LYS A 126 13.40 -23.14 -17.52
C LYS A 126 12.32 -22.19 -18.07
N ARG A 127 11.16 -22.72 -18.45
CA ARG A 127 10.01 -21.96 -18.93
C ARG A 127 8.95 -21.70 -17.85
N VAL A 128 9.17 -22.23 -16.65
CA VAL A 128 8.33 -21.96 -15.48
C VAL A 128 9.00 -20.88 -14.66
N GLY A 129 8.26 -19.84 -14.29
CA GLY A 129 8.75 -18.77 -13.43
C GLY A 129 7.68 -18.36 -12.44
N ALA A 130 8.11 -17.72 -11.34
CA ALA A 130 7.23 -17.14 -10.35
C ALA A 130 7.73 -15.76 -9.93
N ILE A 131 6.77 -14.87 -9.75
CA ILE A 131 6.98 -13.54 -9.16
C ILE A 131 6.01 -13.43 -7.99
N VAL A 132 6.54 -13.06 -6.83
CA VAL A 132 5.74 -12.85 -5.63
C VAL A 132 5.39 -11.37 -5.50
N GLY A 133 4.18 -11.08 -5.05
CA GLY A 133 3.72 -9.72 -4.82
C GLY A 133 4.16 -9.17 -3.46
N ASP A 134 4.17 -7.85 -3.33
CA ASP A 134 4.66 -7.11 -2.16
C ASP A 134 3.84 -7.38 -0.89
N LEU A 135 2.58 -7.76 -1.06
CA LEU A 135 1.63 -8.01 0.04
C LEU A 135 1.52 -9.48 0.43
N ALA A 136 2.36 -10.36 -0.15
CA ALA A 136 2.36 -11.77 0.20
C ALA A 136 2.99 -11.99 1.58
N GLY A 137 2.41 -12.89 2.37
CA GLY A 137 2.96 -13.29 3.66
C GLY A 137 4.26 -14.08 3.52
N VAL A 138 5.09 -14.07 4.55
CA VAL A 138 6.40 -14.77 4.55
C VAL A 138 6.22 -16.27 4.30
N GLU A 139 5.19 -16.87 4.85
CA GLU A 139 4.85 -18.28 4.68
C GLU A 139 4.47 -18.60 3.23
N GLU A 140 3.73 -17.72 2.58
CA GLU A 140 3.37 -17.85 1.16
C GLU A 140 4.60 -17.75 0.26
N ILE A 141 5.48 -16.77 0.55
CA ILE A 141 6.75 -16.58 -0.17
C ILE A 141 7.64 -17.82 -0.04
N PHE A 142 7.75 -18.35 1.19
CA PHE A 142 8.54 -19.55 1.46
C PHE A 142 7.96 -20.78 0.72
N ALA A 143 6.65 -21.00 0.80
CA ALA A 143 5.99 -22.10 0.12
C ALA A 143 6.15 -22.03 -1.42
N LEU A 144 6.01 -20.82 -2.00
CA LEU A 144 6.24 -20.61 -3.42
C LEU A 144 7.69 -20.92 -3.82
N ARG A 145 8.66 -20.45 -3.02
CA ARG A 145 10.08 -20.74 -3.24
C ARG A 145 10.38 -22.23 -3.24
N GLU A 146 9.85 -22.97 -2.27
CA GLU A 146 10.06 -24.42 -2.18
C GLU A 146 9.38 -25.15 -3.35
N LEU A 147 8.19 -24.71 -3.76
CA LEU A 147 7.52 -25.24 -4.96
C LEU A 147 8.39 -25.06 -6.22
N ILE A 148 8.85 -23.83 -6.49
CA ILE A 148 9.66 -23.50 -7.68
C ILE A 148 10.99 -24.30 -7.68
N LYS A 149 11.63 -24.42 -6.53
CA LYS A 149 12.82 -25.27 -6.39
C LYS A 149 12.52 -26.75 -6.67
N SER A 150 11.42 -27.27 -6.15
CA SER A 150 11.03 -28.67 -6.38
C SER A 150 10.76 -28.98 -7.84
N LEU A 151 10.35 -27.98 -8.61
CA LEU A 151 10.15 -28.06 -10.06
C LEU A 151 11.47 -27.94 -10.85
N GLY A 152 12.59 -27.65 -10.19
CA GLY A 152 13.89 -27.43 -10.83
C GLY A 152 13.98 -26.13 -11.63
N SER A 153 13.09 -25.16 -11.39
CA SER A 153 13.13 -23.87 -12.08
C SER A 153 14.09 -22.89 -11.40
N PRO A 154 14.95 -22.19 -12.16
CA PRO A 154 15.78 -21.10 -11.64
C PRO A 154 15.06 -19.75 -11.56
N ASN A 155 13.85 -19.65 -12.11
CA ASN A 155 13.19 -18.39 -12.38
C ASN A 155 12.25 -18.01 -11.22
N LEU A 156 12.79 -17.38 -10.20
CA LEU A 156 12.04 -16.83 -9.07
C LEU A 156 12.50 -15.42 -8.77
N ASP A 157 11.58 -14.48 -8.72
CA ASP A 157 11.86 -13.10 -8.34
C ASP A 157 10.73 -12.54 -7.47
N CYS A 158 11.03 -11.47 -6.73
CA CYS A 158 10.06 -10.68 -5.96
C CYS A 158 10.08 -9.18 -6.34
N ARG A 159 11.00 -8.79 -7.23
CA ARG A 159 11.15 -7.40 -7.65
C ARG A 159 10.24 -7.12 -8.83
N GLN A 160 9.37 -6.15 -8.67
CA GLN A 160 8.51 -5.65 -9.74
C GLN A 160 9.17 -4.50 -10.52
N THR A 161 10.30 -4.00 -10.02
CA THR A 161 11.12 -2.96 -10.62
C THR A 161 12.55 -3.45 -10.77
N ASP A 162 13.37 -2.77 -11.58
CA ASP A 162 14.79 -3.09 -11.78
C ASP A 162 15.68 -2.72 -10.57
N ALA A 163 15.13 -2.68 -9.37
CA ALA A 163 15.88 -2.38 -8.15
C ALA A 163 17.02 -3.39 -7.94
N GLY A 164 18.24 -2.93 -8.10
CA GLY A 164 19.47 -3.70 -7.90
C GLY A 164 19.86 -3.78 -6.42
N LEU A 165 19.05 -4.48 -5.61
CA LEU A 165 19.39 -4.72 -4.20
C LEU A 165 20.49 -5.78 -4.10
N ASP A 166 21.63 -5.41 -3.53
CA ASP A 166 22.72 -6.33 -3.26
C ASP A 166 22.68 -6.79 -1.79
N PRO A 167 22.40 -8.08 -1.52
CA PRO A 167 22.38 -8.61 -0.15
C PRO A 167 23.71 -8.45 0.59
N ALA A 168 24.84 -8.33 -0.13
CA ALA A 168 26.17 -8.14 0.47
C ALA A 168 26.29 -6.79 1.20
N LEU A 169 25.51 -5.78 0.79
CA LEU A 169 25.46 -4.47 1.44
C LEU A 169 24.67 -4.48 2.77
N GLY A 170 24.04 -5.61 3.10
CA GLY A 170 23.25 -5.76 4.31
C GLY A 170 21.90 -5.04 4.28
N ARG A 171 21.09 -5.26 5.32
CA ARG A 171 19.72 -4.73 5.41
C ARG A 171 19.63 -3.21 5.43
N ALA A 172 20.63 -2.53 5.97
CA ALA A 172 20.65 -1.07 6.04
C ALA A 172 20.61 -0.39 4.67
N SER A 173 20.92 -1.12 3.58
CA SER A 173 20.89 -0.58 2.22
C SER A 173 19.47 -0.40 1.64
N TYR A 174 18.46 -1.02 2.24
CA TYR A 174 17.09 -0.98 1.71
C TYR A 174 16.00 -0.73 2.76
N ILE A 175 16.34 -0.57 4.04
CA ILE A 175 15.39 -0.16 5.07
C ILE A 175 15.50 1.34 5.34
N PHE A 176 14.39 1.93 5.79
CA PHE A 176 14.34 3.34 6.18
C PHE A 176 14.96 3.52 7.57
N ASN A 177 16.30 3.71 7.61
CA ASN A 177 17.10 3.72 8.84
C ASN A 177 16.71 4.81 9.86
N PRO A 178 16.34 6.07 9.44
CA PRO A 178 16.02 7.13 10.39
C PRO A 178 14.72 6.88 11.15
N THR A 179 13.90 5.94 10.72
CA THR A 179 12.50 5.76 11.17
C THR A 179 11.59 6.93 10.80
N ILE A 180 10.29 6.75 10.90
CA ILE A 180 9.32 7.82 10.58
C ILE A 180 9.46 9.01 11.53
N PRO A 181 9.58 8.84 12.86
CA PRO A 181 9.84 9.96 13.77
C PRO A 181 11.16 10.68 13.51
N GLY A 182 12.17 9.98 13.03
CA GLY A 182 13.48 10.58 12.72
C GLY A 182 13.44 11.62 11.61
N ILE A 183 12.40 11.65 10.79
CA ILE A 183 12.16 12.74 9.83
C ILE A 183 12.09 14.11 10.54
N GLU A 184 11.51 14.14 11.74
CA GLU A 184 11.33 15.38 12.50
C GLU A 184 12.66 15.91 13.07
N ALA A 185 13.70 15.09 13.11
CA ALA A 185 15.05 15.47 13.53
C ALA A 185 16.01 15.73 12.35
N ALA A 186 15.55 15.61 11.10
CA ALA A 186 16.40 15.77 9.93
C ALA A 186 16.81 17.24 9.70
N ASP A 187 18.07 17.46 9.31
CA ASP A 187 18.59 18.77 8.91
C ASP A 187 18.42 19.00 7.40
N ALA A 188 18.40 17.93 6.62
CA ALA A 188 18.12 17.94 5.18
C ALA A 188 17.42 16.65 4.76
N ILE A 189 16.63 16.71 3.69
CA ILE A 189 15.93 15.55 3.10
C ILE A 189 16.17 15.56 1.60
N LEU A 190 16.49 14.38 1.05
CA LEU A 190 16.57 14.14 -0.38
C LEU A 190 15.47 13.13 -0.77
N ILE A 191 14.60 13.53 -1.71
CA ILE A 191 13.56 12.70 -2.28
C ILE A 191 14.03 12.26 -3.67
N VAL A 192 14.10 10.96 -3.91
CA VAL A 192 14.60 10.40 -5.17
C VAL A 192 13.56 9.48 -5.79
N GLY A 193 13.10 9.81 -6.99
CA GLY A 193 12.19 8.99 -7.80
C GLY A 193 10.84 8.69 -7.17
N ALA A 194 10.38 9.52 -6.22
CA ALA A 194 9.15 9.29 -5.48
C ALA A 194 8.32 10.57 -5.35
N ASN A 195 7.01 10.41 -5.28
CA ASN A 195 6.08 11.48 -4.91
C ASN A 195 5.44 11.15 -3.55
N PRO A 196 6.05 11.55 -2.44
CA PRO A 196 5.55 11.22 -1.11
C PRO A 196 4.15 11.79 -0.83
N ARG A 197 3.73 12.85 -1.55
CA ARG A 197 2.39 13.41 -1.41
C ARG A 197 1.30 12.41 -1.77
N THR A 198 1.48 11.63 -2.83
CA THR A 198 0.50 10.65 -3.32
C THR A 198 0.82 9.21 -2.93
N GLU A 199 2.09 8.86 -2.86
CA GLU A 199 2.54 7.50 -2.57
C GLU A 199 2.55 7.19 -1.07
N ALA A 200 2.95 8.17 -0.24
CA ALA A 200 3.08 8.04 1.22
C ALA A 200 2.71 9.35 1.91
N SER A 201 1.44 9.73 1.81
CA SER A 201 0.94 11.06 2.20
C SER A 201 1.31 11.44 3.64
N LEU A 202 1.35 10.48 4.55
CA LEU A 202 1.71 10.75 5.95
C LEU A 202 3.20 11.05 6.14
N LEU A 203 4.10 10.46 5.33
CA LEU A 203 5.50 10.88 5.30
C LEU A 203 5.62 12.32 4.80
N ASN A 204 4.85 12.68 3.79
CA ASN A 204 4.81 14.06 3.28
C ASN A 204 4.35 15.04 4.36
N VAL A 205 3.37 14.65 5.18
CA VAL A 205 2.93 15.47 6.33
C VAL A 205 4.02 15.62 7.38
N ARG A 206 4.76 14.55 7.70
CA ARG A 206 5.89 14.60 8.63
C ARG A 206 7.00 15.54 8.13
N ILE A 207 7.34 15.48 6.85
CA ILE A 207 8.31 16.42 6.24
C ILE A 207 7.79 17.85 6.33
N ARG A 208 6.52 18.08 5.99
CA ARG A 208 5.91 19.40 6.11
C ARG A 208 5.89 19.91 7.57
N LYS A 209 5.59 19.06 8.53
CA LYS A 209 5.62 19.37 9.97
C LYS A 209 7.02 19.83 10.37
N ARG A 210 8.05 19.06 10.00
CA ARG A 210 9.45 19.42 10.27
C ARG A 210 9.84 20.75 9.61
N TRP A 211 9.47 20.97 8.35
CA TRP A 211 9.73 22.24 7.65
C TRP A 211 9.06 23.43 8.32
N ARG A 212 7.88 23.26 8.88
CA ARG A 212 7.18 24.35 9.61
C ARG A 212 7.81 24.69 10.96
N MET A 213 8.51 23.74 11.57
CA MET A 213 9.16 23.95 12.88
C MET A 213 10.44 24.78 12.76
N ALA A 214 11.24 24.53 11.73
CA ALA A 214 12.51 25.21 11.51
C ALA A 214 12.92 25.06 10.03
N PRO A 215 13.86 25.89 9.52
CA PRO A 215 14.39 25.74 8.16
C PRO A 215 14.82 24.30 7.88
N LEU A 216 14.42 23.80 6.72
CA LEU A 216 14.73 22.44 6.24
C LEU A 216 15.06 22.52 4.76
N ALA A 217 16.22 22.01 4.37
CA ALA A 217 16.58 21.83 2.98
C ALA A 217 15.94 20.54 2.44
N VAL A 218 15.11 20.67 1.39
CA VAL A 218 14.51 19.51 0.72
C VAL A 218 14.93 19.53 -0.75
N GLY A 219 15.68 18.49 -1.20
CA GLY A 219 16.03 18.27 -2.58
C GLY A 219 15.12 17.24 -3.23
N VAL A 220 14.85 17.39 -4.54
CA VAL A 220 14.03 16.46 -5.31
C VAL A 220 14.78 16.06 -6.59
N ILE A 221 14.92 14.76 -6.80
CA ILE A 221 15.37 14.14 -8.05
C ILE A 221 14.23 13.27 -8.56
N GLY A 222 13.78 13.51 -9.79
CA GLY A 222 12.65 12.82 -10.41
C GLY A 222 11.68 13.78 -11.08
N GLU A 223 10.40 13.47 -11.10
CA GLU A 223 9.39 14.39 -11.61
C GLU A 223 9.18 15.59 -10.68
N PRO A 224 9.08 16.83 -11.22
CA PRO A 224 8.74 17.99 -10.43
C PRO A 224 7.28 17.88 -9.93
N VAL A 225 7.11 17.90 -8.61
CA VAL A 225 5.79 17.75 -7.96
C VAL A 225 5.56 18.85 -6.92
N ASP A 226 4.29 19.21 -6.72
CA ASP A 226 3.89 20.08 -5.61
C ASP A 226 3.79 19.28 -4.31
N LEU A 227 4.79 19.41 -3.46
CA LEU A 227 4.87 18.73 -2.16
C LEU A 227 4.18 19.49 -1.02
N THR A 228 3.61 20.66 -1.31
CA THR A 228 2.97 21.57 -0.34
C THR A 228 3.95 22.30 0.62
N TYR A 229 5.25 22.19 0.36
CA TYR A 229 6.34 22.95 1.01
C TYR A 229 7.44 23.23 -0.03
N PRO A 230 8.31 24.24 0.21
CA PRO A 230 9.40 24.54 -0.71
C PRO A 230 10.38 23.38 -0.85
N SER A 231 10.76 23.09 -2.05
CA SER A 231 11.78 22.10 -2.38
C SER A 231 12.67 22.59 -3.50
N HIS A 232 13.90 22.13 -3.55
CA HIS A 232 14.86 22.41 -4.60
C HIS A 232 14.87 21.25 -5.59
N TYR A 233 14.44 21.52 -6.81
CA TYR A 233 14.51 20.55 -7.89
C TYR A 233 15.94 20.43 -8.39
N ILE A 234 16.51 19.23 -8.34
CA ILE A 234 17.91 18.95 -8.68
C ILE A 234 18.01 18.43 -10.12
N GLY A 235 17.14 17.52 -10.53
CA GLY A 235 17.13 16.94 -11.86
C GLY A 235 16.11 15.83 -12.03
N ALA A 236 15.92 15.38 -13.29
CA ALA A 236 14.95 14.33 -13.62
C ALA A 236 15.48 12.91 -13.38
N GLY A 237 16.80 12.73 -13.31
CA GLY A 237 17.43 11.43 -13.23
C GLY A 237 18.92 11.53 -12.90
N PRO A 238 19.66 10.43 -13.08
CA PRO A 238 21.08 10.34 -12.75
C PRO A 238 22.04 11.06 -13.73
N ASP A 239 21.53 11.67 -14.80
CA ASP A 239 22.31 12.37 -15.85
C ASP A 239 22.60 13.83 -15.49
#